data_e8fd616488fdff9fc403587d3af57f31
#
_entry.id   e8fd616488fdff9fc403587d3af57f31
#
_cell.length_a   1.000
_cell.length_b   1.000
_cell.length_c   1.000
_cell.angle_alpha   90.00
_cell.angle_beta   90.00
_cell.angle_gamma   90.00
#
_symmetry.space_group_name_H-M   'P 1'
#
loop_
_entity.id
_entity.type
_entity.pdbx_description
1 polymer ?
#
loop_
_entity_poly.entity_id
_entity_poly.type
_entity_poly.pdbx_seq_one_letter_code
_entity_poly.pdbx_strand_id
1 'polypeptide(L)'
;RDYYASRGLGDVYKRQELSHEFYNLGHMVEGAIAHYQATGKRNFLDIAIRYADCVCREIGTGEGQQIRVPGHQIAEMALAKLYLVTGQQKYLDQAKFFLDQRGHTTRTDEYSQAHKPVVEQDEAVGHAVRAAYMYAGMADVAALTGDTAYIHAIDRIWDNIVGKKYYITGGIGATSNGEAFGKNYELPNMSAYCETCAAIGNVYVNYRLFLLHGEAKYYDVLERTLYNGLISGVSLDGGGFFYPNPLESIGQHQRQPWFGCACCPSNICRFIPSLPGYVYAVKGKDVYVNLFMSNTSNLKVEGKAVSLEQATHYPWNGDVTIGVNKNNAGQFTMKIRIPGWVRNQVVPSDLYTYSDGKRLSYTVKVNGEPVQSELCLLYTSPSPRDA
;
A
#
# COMPACT_ATOMS: atom_id res chain seq x y z
N ARG A 1 13.34 -10.17 -26.97
CA ARG A 1 12.81 -9.22 -27.97
C ARG A 1 11.30 -9.30 -27.95
N ASP A 2 10.65 -8.33 -27.31
CA ASP A 2 9.36 -7.73 -27.61
C ASP A 2 8.16 -8.61 -27.98
N TYR A 3 8.02 -9.75 -27.28
CA TYR A 3 6.84 -10.59 -27.47
C TYR A 3 5.53 -9.91 -26.98
N TYR A 4 5.67 -8.84 -26.19
CA TYR A 4 4.55 -8.15 -25.58
C TYR A 4 4.23 -6.76 -26.18
N ALA A 5 5.12 -6.15 -26.93
CA ALA A 5 4.95 -4.78 -27.42
C ALA A 5 4.28 -4.67 -28.80
N SER A 6 4.17 -5.75 -29.56
CA SER A 6 3.74 -5.71 -30.97
C SER A 6 2.28 -6.09 -31.24
N ARG A 7 1.50 -6.42 -30.20
CA ARG A 7 0.11 -6.85 -30.37
C ARG A 7 -0.84 -5.78 -29.85
N GLY A 8 -1.53 -5.13 -30.78
CA GLY A 8 -2.49 -4.07 -30.49
C GLY A 8 -3.69 -4.56 -29.66
N LEU A 9 -4.50 -3.61 -29.21
CA LEU A 9 -5.70 -3.80 -28.39
C LEU A 9 -6.68 -4.87 -28.94
N GLY A 10 -6.64 -5.20 -30.23
CA GLY A 10 -7.49 -6.23 -30.85
C GLY A 10 -7.21 -7.68 -30.44
N ASP A 11 -6.05 -7.95 -29.80
CA ASP A 11 -5.67 -9.29 -29.35
C ASP A 11 -6.10 -9.58 -27.87
N VAL A 12 -6.68 -8.62 -27.18
CA VAL A 12 -7.18 -8.76 -25.80
C VAL A 12 -8.18 -9.92 -25.67
N TYR A 13 -8.88 -10.25 -26.72
CA TYR A 13 -9.92 -11.29 -26.76
C TYR A 13 -9.39 -12.72 -26.84
N LYS A 14 -8.12 -12.92 -27.16
CA LYS A 14 -7.56 -14.25 -27.44
C LYS A 14 -6.58 -14.73 -26.37
N ARG A 15 -6.31 -13.97 -25.33
CA ARG A 15 -5.24 -14.27 -24.37
C ARG A 15 -5.72 -14.97 -23.13
N GLN A 16 -4.77 -15.70 -22.55
CA GLN A 16 -4.97 -16.48 -21.32
C GLN A 16 -5.34 -15.60 -20.14
N GLU A 17 -6.11 -16.14 -19.21
CA GLU A 17 -6.61 -15.46 -18.00
C GLU A 17 -5.52 -14.83 -17.10
N LEU A 18 -4.25 -15.24 -17.24
CA LEU A 18 -3.10 -14.67 -16.50
C LEU A 18 -2.31 -13.60 -17.26
N SER A 19 -2.83 -13.07 -18.37
CA SER A 19 -2.13 -12.05 -19.14
C SER A 19 -2.00 -10.72 -18.38
N HIS A 20 -1.12 -9.84 -18.86
CA HIS A 20 -0.76 -8.59 -18.15
C HIS A 20 -1.39 -7.34 -18.77
N GLU A 21 -2.43 -7.45 -19.57
CA GLU A 21 -3.10 -6.29 -20.17
C GLU A 21 -3.69 -5.36 -19.09
N PHE A 22 -4.42 -5.91 -18.13
CA PHE A 22 -4.97 -5.11 -17.02
C PHE A 22 -3.90 -4.62 -16.05
N TYR A 23 -2.80 -5.37 -15.91
CA TYR A 23 -1.62 -4.89 -15.17
C TYR A 23 -1.03 -3.65 -15.84
N ASN A 24 -0.84 -3.69 -17.17
CA ASN A 24 -0.36 -2.55 -17.92
C ASN A 24 -1.34 -1.36 -17.88
N LEU A 25 -2.64 -1.61 -17.94
CA LEU A 25 -3.67 -0.59 -17.72
C LEU A 25 -3.47 0.08 -16.36
N GLY A 26 -3.38 -0.71 -15.29
CA GLY A 26 -3.26 -0.19 -13.94
C GLY A 26 -2.03 0.70 -13.77
N HIS A 27 -0.85 0.24 -14.19
CA HIS A 27 0.37 1.04 -14.13
C HIS A 27 0.33 2.29 -15.01
N MET A 28 -0.27 2.19 -16.20
CA MET A 28 -0.43 3.34 -17.10
C MET A 28 -1.35 4.41 -16.48
N VAL A 29 -2.47 4.01 -15.90
CA VAL A 29 -3.41 4.91 -15.23
C VAL A 29 -2.75 5.58 -14.02
N GLU A 30 -2.06 4.82 -13.17
CA GLU A 30 -1.31 5.35 -12.03
C GLU A 30 -0.25 6.39 -12.46
N GLY A 31 0.55 6.08 -13.47
CA GLY A 31 1.56 6.99 -14.01
C GLY A 31 0.95 8.25 -14.65
N ALA A 32 -0.16 8.09 -15.37
CA ALA A 32 -0.87 9.21 -16.01
C ALA A 32 -1.50 10.16 -14.98
N ILE A 33 -2.06 9.63 -13.90
CA ILE A 33 -2.59 10.42 -12.79
C ILE A 33 -1.44 11.18 -12.09
N ALA A 34 -0.34 10.50 -11.78
CA ALA A 34 0.82 11.12 -11.15
C ALA A 34 1.39 12.27 -12.02
N HIS A 35 1.51 12.06 -13.34
CA HIS A 35 1.92 13.09 -14.29
C HIS A 35 0.96 14.28 -14.29
N TYR A 36 -0.35 14.03 -14.31
CA TYR A 36 -1.36 15.08 -14.26
C TYR A 36 -1.29 15.88 -12.96
N GLN A 37 -1.21 15.20 -11.81
CA GLN A 37 -1.13 15.84 -10.50
C GLN A 37 0.13 16.71 -10.35
N ALA A 38 1.26 16.25 -10.90
CA ALA A 38 2.54 16.95 -10.82
C ALA A 38 2.65 18.14 -11.79
N THR A 39 2.01 18.07 -12.96
CA THR A 39 2.24 19.03 -14.05
C THR A 39 1.00 19.81 -14.50
N GLY A 40 -0.20 19.37 -14.13
CA GLY A 40 -1.48 19.88 -14.65
C GLY A 40 -1.77 19.48 -16.10
N LYS A 41 -0.85 18.76 -16.79
CA LYS A 41 -0.99 18.39 -18.19
C LYS A 41 -1.83 17.11 -18.36
N ARG A 42 -2.84 17.18 -19.23
CA ARG A 42 -3.80 16.09 -19.46
C ARG A 42 -3.40 15.10 -20.55
N ASN A 43 -2.42 15.42 -21.38
CA ASN A 43 -2.09 14.63 -22.58
C ASN A 43 -1.90 13.13 -22.31
N PHE A 44 -1.22 12.76 -21.23
CA PHE A 44 -1.06 11.35 -20.83
C PHE A 44 -2.33 10.79 -20.15
N LEU A 45 -2.97 11.59 -19.29
CA LEU A 45 -4.22 11.21 -18.62
C LEU A 45 -5.32 10.89 -19.66
N ASP A 46 -5.46 11.69 -20.72
CA ASP A 46 -6.48 11.48 -21.75
C ASP A 46 -6.25 10.17 -22.56
N ILE A 47 -4.98 9.74 -22.70
CA ILE A 47 -4.67 8.43 -23.29
C ILE A 47 -5.09 7.30 -22.34
N ALA A 48 -4.75 7.41 -21.04
CA ALA A 48 -5.11 6.42 -20.03
C ALA A 48 -6.65 6.32 -19.87
N ILE A 49 -7.36 7.45 -19.93
CA ILE A 49 -8.83 7.49 -19.95
C ILE A 49 -9.39 6.69 -21.12
N ARG A 50 -8.90 6.90 -22.34
CA ARG A 50 -9.39 6.13 -23.50
C ARG A 50 -9.16 4.63 -23.36
N TYR A 51 -8.05 4.23 -22.74
CA TYR A 51 -7.80 2.81 -22.46
C TYR A 51 -8.77 2.27 -21.39
N ALA A 52 -8.97 2.99 -20.30
CA ALA A 52 -9.93 2.62 -19.28
C ALA A 52 -11.36 2.55 -19.83
N ASP A 53 -11.74 3.50 -20.71
CA ASP A 53 -13.05 3.51 -21.39
C ASP A 53 -13.25 2.28 -22.28
N CYS A 54 -12.19 1.85 -22.99
CA CYS A 54 -12.23 0.62 -23.76
C CYS A 54 -12.53 -0.58 -22.85
N VAL A 55 -11.85 -0.69 -21.70
CA VAL A 55 -12.08 -1.77 -20.75
C VAL A 55 -13.51 -1.74 -20.19
N CYS A 56 -13.99 -0.57 -19.76
CA CYS A 56 -15.37 -0.43 -19.26
C CYS A 56 -16.43 -0.78 -20.31
N ARG A 57 -16.15 -0.59 -21.59
CA ARG A 57 -17.06 -0.94 -22.68
C ARG A 57 -17.07 -2.44 -22.98
N GLU A 58 -15.91 -3.09 -22.93
CA GLU A 58 -15.72 -4.48 -23.37
C GLU A 58 -15.87 -5.50 -22.24
N ILE A 59 -15.69 -5.09 -20.97
CA ILE A 59 -15.65 -5.97 -19.82
C ILE A 59 -16.78 -5.65 -18.87
N GLY A 60 -17.62 -6.65 -18.59
CA GLY A 60 -18.80 -6.51 -17.75
C GLY A 60 -19.77 -7.67 -17.93
N THR A 61 -21.03 -7.46 -17.55
CA THR A 61 -22.15 -8.43 -17.68
C THR A 61 -23.20 -7.99 -18.69
N GLY A 62 -22.99 -6.85 -19.37
CA GLY A 62 -23.90 -6.34 -20.39
C GLY A 62 -23.83 -7.15 -21.69
N GLU A 63 -24.80 -6.90 -22.58
CA GLU A 63 -24.83 -7.52 -23.92
C GLU A 63 -23.53 -7.23 -24.69
N GLY A 64 -22.88 -8.27 -25.19
CA GLY A 64 -21.62 -8.18 -25.94
C GLY A 64 -20.38 -8.01 -25.05
N GLN A 65 -20.50 -7.80 -23.75
CA GLN A 65 -19.36 -7.72 -22.83
C GLN A 65 -18.84 -9.10 -22.42
N GLN A 66 -17.57 -9.13 -21.99
CA GLN A 66 -16.92 -10.33 -21.48
C GLN A 66 -16.76 -10.25 -19.96
N ILE A 67 -17.06 -11.35 -19.26
CA ILE A 67 -16.76 -11.48 -17.85
C ILE A 67 -15.28 -11.89 -17.72
N ARG A 68 -14.46 -10.95 -17.31
CA ARG A 68 -13.02 -11.16 -17.05
C ARG A 68 -12.56 -10.40 -15.82
N VAL A 69 -11.53 -10.90 -15.16
CA VAL A 69 -10.84 -10.26 -14.06
C VAL A 69 -9.36 -10.10 -14.39
N PRO A 70 -8.65 -9.11 -13.80
CA PRO A 70 -7.23 -8.95 -14.00
C PRO A 70 -6.45 -10.23 -13.66
N GLY A 71 -5.63 -10.70 -14.58
CA GLY A 71 -4.72 -11.82 -14.32
C GLY A 71 -3.68 -11.45 -13.26
N HIS A 72 -3.17 -10.23 -13.30
CA HIS A 72 -2.40 -9.61 -12.22
C HIS A 72 -3.13 -8.34 -11.76
N GLN A 73 -3.42 -8.27 -10.47
CA GLN A 73 -4.13 -7.16 -9.84
C GLN A 73 -3.27 -5.88 -9.87
N ILE A 74 -3.88 -4.77 -9.93
CA ILE A 74 -3.52 -3.36 -9.82
C ILE A 74 -4.58 -2.47 -10.51
N ALA A 75 -5.30 -3.00 -11.50
CA ALA A 75 -6.33 -2.25 -12.23
C ALA A 75 -7.40 -1.74 -11.27
N GLU A 76 -7.73 -2.51 -10.24
CA GLU A 76 -8.76 -2.19 -9.25
C GLU A 76 -8.43 -0.88 -8.51
N MET A 77 -7.24 -0.78 -7.93
CA MET A 77 -6.84 0.45 -7.23
C MET A 77 -6.58 1.62 -8.18
N ALA A 78 -6.10 1.35 -9.40
CA ALA A 78 -5.86 2.39 -10.38
C ALA A 78 -7.16 3.01 -10.91
N LEU A 79 -8.19 2.18 -11.16
CA LEU A 79 -9.52 2.64 -11.59
C LEU A 79 -10.25 3.40 -10.48
N ALA A 80 -10.15 2.95 -9.22
CA ALA A 80 -10.66 3.69 -8.07
C ALA A 80 -10.01 5.09 -7.97
N LYS A 81 -8.71 5.18 -8.19
CA LYS A 81 -7.99 6.45 -8.24
C LYS A 81 -8.37 7.31 -9.45
N LEU A 82 -8.64 6.68 -10.61
CA LEU A 82 -9.12 7.38 -11.81
C LEU A 82 -10.51 7.99 -11.58
N TYR A 83 -11.39 7.28 -10.85
CA TYR A 83 -12.66 7.83 -10.38
C TYR A 83 -12.46 9.10 -9.55
N LEU A 84 -11.55 9.09 -8.57
CA LEU A 84 -11.28 10.27 -7.72
C LEU A 84 -10.78 11.48 -8.51
N VAL A 85 -10.05 11.25 -9.60
CA VAL A 85 -9.49 12.35 -10.43
C VAL A 85 -10.51 12.87 -11.45
N THR A 86 -11.38 12.00 -11.98
CA THR A 86 -12.28 12.33 -13.09
C THR A 86 -13.74 12.54 -12.65
N GLY A 87 -14.14 12.03 -11.50
CA GLY A 87 -15.53 11.98 -11.03
C GLY A 87 -16.43 11.01 -11.82
N GLN A 88 -15.87 10.20 -12.73
CA GLN A 88 -16.68 9.31 -13.58
C GLN A 88 -16.93 7.97 -12.90
N GLN A 89 -18.17 7.73 -12.49
CA GLN A 89 -18.62 6.56 -11.72
C GLN A 89 -18.24 5.21 -12.37
N LYS A 90 -18.28 5.13 -13.69
CA LYS A 90 -17.95 3.89 -14.44
C LYS A 90 -16.60 3.27 -14.07
N TYR A 91 -15.61 4.06 -13.63
CA TYR A 91 -14.32 3.54 -13.24
C TYR A 91 -14.34 2.88 -11.85
N LEU A 92 -15.11 3.45 -10.92
CA LEU A 92 -15.34 2.81 -9.62
C LEU A 92 -16.17 1.54 -9.77
N ASP A 93 -17.21 1.57 -10.62
CA ASP A 93 -18.04 0.40 -10.93
C ASP A 93 -17.20 -0.71 -11.56
N GLN A 94 -16.27 -0.37 -12.47
CA GLN A 94 -15.37 -1.35 -13.08
C GLN A 94 -14.36 -1.92 -12.08
N ALA A 95 -13.82 -1.10 -11.17
CA ALA A 95 -12.96 -1.56 -10.10
C ALA A 95 -13.68 -2.57 -9.20
N LYS A 96 -14.91 -2.22 -8.78
CA LYS A 96 -15.77 -3.11 -7.98
C LYS A 96 -16.13 -4.38 -8.73
N PHE A 97 -16.48 -4.28 -10.01
CA PHE A 97 -16.78 -5.43 -10.85
C PHE A 97 -15.63 -6.44 -10.89
N PHE A 98 -14.39 -5.99 -11.03
CA PHE A 98 -13.23 -6.89 -11.04
C PHE A 98 -13.07 -7.64 -9.72
N LEU A 99 -13.34 -6.99 -8.60
CA LEU A 99 -13.30 -7.61 -7.27
C LEU A 99 -14.48 -8.57 -7.06
N ASP A 100 -15.71 -8.15 -7.40
CA ASP A 100 -16.91 -8.97 -7.23
C ASP A 100 -16.86 -10.24 -8.10
N GLN A 101 -16.26 -10.18 -9.28
CA GLN A 101 -16.16 -11.33 -10.16
C GLN A 101 -15.02 -12.29 -9.82
N ARG A 102 -14.04 -11.84 -9.03
CA ARG A 102 -12.94 -12.71 -8.61
C ARG A 102 -13.43 -13.78 -7.64
N GLY A 103 -13.10 -15.04 -7.94
CA GLY A 103 -13.63 -16.21 -7.26
C GLY A 103 -14.95 -16.75 -7.84
N HIS A 104 -15.51 -16.06 -8.84
CA HIS A 104 -16.72 -16.51 -9.58
C HIS A 104 -16.43 -16.86 -11.06
N THR A 105 -15.16 -16.76 -11.49
CA THR A 105 -14.74 -17.17 -12.85
C THR A 105 -14.39 -18.64 -12.90
N THR A 106 -13.95 -19.13 -14.06
CA THR A 106 -13.45 -20.50 -14.22
C THR A 106 -12.15 -20.78 -13.47
N ARG A 107 -11.43 -19.73 -13.07
CA ARG A 107 -10.24 -19.84 -12.21
C ARG A 107 -10.64 -19.99 -10.75
N THR A 108 -10.00 -20.96 -10.10
CA THR A 108 -10.22 -21.24 -8.67
C THR A 108 -8.88 -21.45 -7.94
N ASP A 109 -7.78 -20.90 -8.49
CA ASP A 109 -6.45 -21.06 -7.91
C ASP A 109 -6.13 -20.00 -6.84
N GLU A 110 -5.30 -20.39 -5.87
CA GLU A 110 -4.78 -19.49 -4.86
C GLU A 110 -3.78 -18.48 -5.43
N TYR A 111 -3.04 -18.85 -6.48
CA TYR A 111 -1.99 -18.05 -7.09
C TYR A 111 -2.47 -16.64 -7.48
N SER A 112 -3.67 -16.53 -8.00
CA SER A 112 -4.30 -15.27 -8.40
C SER A 112 -5.40 -14.81 -7.43
N GLN A 113 -5.47 -15.36 -6.22
CA GLN A 113 -6.51 -15.10 -5.20
C GLN A 113 -7.93 -15.34 -5.73
N ALA A 114 -8.12 -16.33 -6.60
CA ALA A 114 -9.41 -16.69 -7.20
C ALA A 114 -10.06 -17.93 -6.53
N HIS A 115 -9.48 -18.46 -5.46
CA HIS A 115 -9.93 -19.66 -4.75
C HIS A 115 -11.25 -19.49 -3.99
N LYS A 116 -11.60 -18.24 -3.65
CA LYS A 116 -12.86 -17.84 -2.99
C LYS A 116 -13.28 -16.46 -3.48
N PRO A 117 -14.57 -16.09 -3.42
CA PRO A 117 -15.00 -14.70 -3.51
C PRO A 117 -14.18 -13.80 -2.56
N VAL A 118 -13.82 -12.61 -2.99
CA VAL A 118 -12.87 -11.78 -2.21
C VAL A 118 -13.39 -11.42 -0.82
N VAL A 119 -14.69 -11.26 -0.66
CA VAL A 119 -15.33 -10.97 0.63
C VAL A 119 -15.37 -12.15 1.61
N GLU A 120 -15.13 -13.36 1.12
CA GLU A 120 -15.08 -14.60 1.91
C GLU A 120 -13.64 -15.00 2.26
N GLN A 121 -12.63 -14.31 1.73
CA GLN A 121 -11.23 -14.61 2.01
C GLN A 121 -10.88 -14.21 3.43
N ASP A 122 -10.09 -15.06 4.09
CA ASP A 122 -9.69 -14.96 5.49
C ASP A 122 -8.20 -15.27 5.71
N GLU A 123 -7.50 -15.66 4.65
CA GLU A 123 -6.08 -15.99 4.66
C GLU A 123 -5.38 -15.40 3.43
N ALA A 124 -4.18 -14.88 3.63
CA ALA A 124 -3.33 -14.44 2.52
C ALA A 124 -2.66 -15.65 1.85
N VAL A 125 -2.96 -15.87 0.58
CA VAL A 125 -2.47 -17.01 -0.20
C VAL A 125 -1.97 -16.58 -1.58
N GLY A 126 -1.22 -17.45 -2.23
CA GLY A 126 -0.75 -17.27 -3.60
C GLY A 126 0.27 -16.14 -3.76
N HIS A 127 0.36 -15.61 -4.95
CA HIS A 127 1.37 -14.61 -5.32
C HIS A 127 1.23 -13.32 -4.49
N ALA A 128 2.27 -12.94 -3.74
CA ALA A 128 2.19 -11.90 -2.72
C ALA A 128 1.93 -10.50 -3.30
N VAL A 129 2.48 -10.16 -4.46
CA VAL A 129 2.23 -8.84 -5.10
C VAL A 129 0.80 -8.74 -5.59
N ARG A 130 0.28 -9.79 -6.25
CA ARG A 130 -1.12 -9.85 -6.70
C ARG A 130 -2.07 -9.65 -5.53
N ALA A 131 -1.83 -10.38 -4.46
CA ALA A 131 -2.60 -10.29 -3.22
C ALA A 131 -2.58 -8.88 -2.63
N ALA A 132 -1.40 -8.31 -2.40
CA ALA A 132 -1.26 -6.98 -1.80
C ALA A 132 -1.94 -5.88 -2.65
N TYR A 133 -1.80 -5.94 -3.97
CA TYR A 133 -2.48 -4.98 -4.85
C TYR A 133 -4.00 -5.16 -4.84
N MET A 134 -4.49 -6.41 -4.79
CA MET A 134 -5.93 -6.68 -4.63
C MET A 134 -6.45 -6.09 -3.32
N TYR A 135 -5.78 -6.36 -2.20
CA TYR A 135 -6.19 -5.85 -0.88
C TYR A 135 -6.18 -4.32 -0.83
N ALA A 136 -5.21 -3.68 -1.50
CA ALA A 136 -5.21 -2.22 -1.66
C ALA A 136 -6.43 -1.74 -2.47
N GLY A 137 -6.76 -2.41 -3.57
CA GLY A 137 -7.95 -2.12 -4.37
C GLY A 137 -9.26 -2.33 -3.60
N MET A 138 -9.36 -3.42 -2.81
CA MET A 138 -10.50 -3.68 -1.93
C MET A 138 -10.69 -2.54 -0.91
N ALA A 139 -9.60 -2.03 -0.32
CA ALA A 139 -9.66 -0.92 0.62
C ALA A 139 -10.13 0.39 -0.06
N ASP A 140 -9.63 0.69 -1.27
CA ASP A 140 -10.08 1.86 -2.05
C ASP A 140 -11.58 1.77 -2.39
N VAL A 141 -12.04 0.62 -2.89
CA VAL A 141 -13.44 0.40 -3.24
C VAL A 141 -14.33 0.47 -1.98
N ALA A 142 -13.91 -0.15 -0.88
CA ALA A 142 -14.63 -0.07 0.40
C ALA A 142 -14.81 1.38 0.88
N ALA A 143 -13.73 2.17 0.84
CA ALA A 143 -13.75 3.57 1.25
C ALA A 143 -14.70 4.43 0.39
N LEU A 144 -14.79 4.13 -0.91
CA LEU A 144 -15.56 4.91 -1.87
C LEU A 144 -17.02 4.47 -1.99
N THR A 145 -17.32 3.22 -1.66
CA THR A 145 -18.69 2.66 -1.75
C THR A 145 -19.39 2.49 -0.41
N GLY A 146 -18.62 2.47 0.69
CA GLY A 146 -19.12 2.12 2.02
C GLY A 146 -19.39 0.62 2.21
N ASP A 147 -18.91 -0.25 1.31
CA ASP A 147 -19.14 -1.69 1.38
C ASP A 147 -18.30 -2.34 2.49
N THR A 148 -18.95 -2.61 3.61
CA THR A 148 -18.31 -3.17 4.81
C THR A 148 -17.86 -4.62 4.65
N ALA A 149 -18.38 -5.37 3.67
CA ALA A 149 -17.97 -6.75 3.44
C ALA A 149 -16.49 -6.81 3.01
N TYR A 150 -16.04 -5.86 2.19
CA TYR A 150 -14.62 -5.73 1.85
C TYR A 150 -13.77 -5.37 3.07
N ILE A 151 -14.24 -4.44 3.94
CA ILE A 151 -13.50 -4.04 5.14
C ILE A 151 -13.29 -5.26 6.04
N HIS A 152 -14.34 -6.03 6.32
CA HIS A 152 -14.25 -7.22 7.17
C HIS A 152 -13.32 -8.28 6.59
N ALA A 153 -13.31 -8.47 5.26
CA ALA A 153 -12.40 -9.41 4.61
C ALA A 153 -10.94 -8.95 4.71
N ILE A 154 -10.67 -7.66 4.45
CA ILE A 154 -9.32 -7.12 4.51
C ILE A 154 -8.77 -7.16 5.94
N ASP A 155 -9.59 -6.88 6.94
CA ASP A 155 -9.20 -6.92 8.36
C ASP A 155 -8.78 -8.34 8.76
N ARG A 156 -9.56 -9.38 8.39
CA ARG A 156 -9.19 -10.78 8.64
C ARG A 156 -7.89 -11.18 7.94
N ILE A 157 -7.73 -10.76 6.68
CA ILE A 157 -6.52 -11.04 5.91
C ILE A 157 -5.31 -10.32 6.49
N TRP A 158 -5.48 -9.05 6.93
CA TRP A 158 -4.42 -8.30 7.57
C TRP A 158 -3.97 -8.95 8.88
N ASP A 159 -4.91 -9.41 9.70
CA ASP A 159 -4.62 -10.15 10.93
C ASP A 159 -3.87 -11.47 10.63
N ASN A 160 -4.23 -12.16 9.54
CA ASN A 160 -3.51 -13.36 9.10
C ASN A 160 -2.08 -13.03 8.64
N ILE A 161 -1.89 -11.97 7.84
CA ILE A 161 -0.55 -11.56 7.39
C ILE A 161 0.31 -11.19 8.59
N VAL A 162 -0.12 -10.23 9.40
CA VAL A 162 0.70 -9.64 10.47
C VAL A 162 0.89 -10.62 11.64
N GLY A 163 -0.08 -11.48 11.87
CA GLY A 163 -0.01 -12.49 12.94
C GLY A 163 0.71 -13.78 12.57
N LYS A 164 0.88 -14.11 11.27
CA LYS A 164 1.33 -15.45 10.89
C LYS A 164 2.27 -15.51 9.67
N LYS A 165 2.33 -14.48 8.83
CA LYS A 165 3.02 -14.53 7.52
C LYS A 165 3.94 -13.33 7.25
N TYR A 166 4.16 -12.49 8.26
CA TYR A 166 4.94 -11.27 8.18
C TYR A 166 6.35 -11.50 8.68
N TYR A 167 7.35 -11.18 7.87
CA TYR A 167 8.75 -11.27 8.27
C TYR A 167 9.17 -10.12 9.16
N ILE A 168 10.13 -10.34 10.04
CA ILE A 168 10.66 -9.32 10.95
C ILE A 168 11.19 -8.08 10.21
N THR A 169 11.63 -8.24 8.98
CA THR A 169 12.06 -7.15 8.09
C THR A 169 10.90 -6.39 7.43
N GLY A 170 9.67 -6.82 7.64
CA GLY A 170 8.52 -6.24 6.95
C GLY A 170 8.21 -6.85 5.58
N GLY A 171 8.99 -7.85 5.16
CA GLY A 171 8.74 -8.59 3.93
C GLY A 171 7.53 -9.52 4.04
N ILE A 172 6.93 -9.83 2.91
CA ILE A 172 5.86 -10.82 2.73
C ILE A 172 6.17 -11.69 1.50
N GLY A 173 5.73 -12.96 1.54
CA GLY A 173 6.01 -13.95 0.51
C GLY A 173 7.18 -14.85 0.90
N ALA A 174 6.89 -16.12 1.22
CA ALA A 174 7.86 -17.05 1.80
C ALA A 174 8.62 -17.87 0.75
N THR A 175 8.04 -18.06 -0.44
CA THR A 175 8.57 -18.99 -1.44
C THR A 175 8.73 -18.37 -2.82
N SER A 176 9.79 -18.77 -3.52
CA SER A 176 9.99 -18.41 -4.94
C SER A 176 9.02 -19.18 -5.86
N ASN A 177 8.48 -20.32 -5.41
CA ASN A 177 7.47 -21.04 -6.16
C ASN A 177 6.16 -20.23 -6.19
N GLY A 178 5.85 -19.66 -7.35
CA GLY A 178 4.72 -18.77 -7.53
C GLY A 178 4.87 -17.42 -6.83
N GLU A 179 6.07 -17.06 -6.34
CA GLU A 179 6.33 -15.78 -5.65
C GLU A 179 5.34 -15.55 -4.51
N ALA A 180 5.08 -16.62 -3.73
CA ALA A 180 3.85 -16.78 -2.96
C ALA A 180 4.03 -16.68 -1.44
N PHE A 181 2.93 -16.42 -0.75
CA PHE A 181 2.81 -16.70 0.68
C PHE A 181 3.01 -18.20 0.93
N GLY A 182 3.69 -18.52 2.04
CA GLY A 182 3.74 -19.87 2.59
C GLY A 182 2.51 -20.18 3.46
N LYS A 183 2.54 -21.34 4.10
CA LYS A 183 1.57 -21.68 5.14
C LYS A 183 1.72 -20.74 6.35
N ASN A 184 0.74 -20.73 7.24
CA ASN A 184 0.84 -19.99 8.48
C ASN A 184 2.10 -20.39 9.25
N TYR A 185 2.89 -19.39 9.69
CA TYR A 185 4.18 -19.54 10.38
C TYR A 185 5.33 -20.16 9.52
N GLU A 186 5.14 -20.32 8.23
CA GLU A 186 6.21 -20.72 7.32
C GLU A 186 7.01 -19.48 6.88
N LEU A 187 8.06 -19.19 7.64
CA LEU A 187 8.89 -17.98 7.51
C LEU A 187 10.39 -18.35 7.42
N PRO A 188 10.82 -19.12 6.39
CA PRO A 188 12.23 -19.49 6.23
C PRO A 188 13.10 -18.24 5.96
N ASN A 189 14.33 -18.19 6.51
CA ASN A 189 15.22 -17.05 6.32
C ASN A 189 15.98 -17.10 4.99
N MET A 190 16.65 -18.21 4.72
CA MET A 190 17.54 -18.39 3.55
C MET A 190 16.75 -18.42 2.23
N SER A 191 15.59 -19.04 2.22
CA SER A 191 14.72 -19.20 1.03
C SER A 191 13.56 -18.23 0.97
N ALA A 192 13.49 -17.25 1.91
CA ALA A 192 12.48 -16.22 1.88
C ALA A 192 12.50 -15.48 0.53
N TYR A 193 11.35 -15.38 -0.13
CA TYR A 193 11.27 -14.62 -1.36
C TYR A 193 11.20 -13.13 -1.07
N CYS A 194 10.26 -12.70 -0.26
CA CYS A 194 10.12 -11.31 0.22
C CYS A 194 10.36 -10.29 -0.92
N GLU A 195 9.58 -10.41 -1.98
CA GLU A 195 9.75 -9.58 -3.18
C GLU A 195 9.64 -8.09 -2.86
N THR A 196 10.51 -7.29 -3.45
CA THR A 196 10.49 -5.82 -3.32
C THR A 196 9.11 -5.23 -3.72
N CYS A 197 8.48 -5.73 -4.79
CA CYS A 197 7.13 -5.29 -5.17
C CYS A 197 6.08 -5.68 -4.12
N ALA A 198 6.22 -6.83 -3.47
CA ALA A 198 5.32 -7.24 -2.41
C ALA A 198 5.43 -6.34 -1.17
N ALA A 199 6.66 -5.91 -0.82
CA ALA A 199 6.88 -4.92 0.23
C ALA A 199 6.22 -3.58 -0.11
N ILE A 200 6.34 -3.09 -1.35
CA ILE A 200 5.65 -1.87 -1.82
C ILE A 200 4.13 -2.05 -1.73
N GLY A 201 3.62 -3.18 -2.20
CA GLY A 201 2.19 -3.52 -2.09
C GLY A 201 1.69 -3.51 -0.65
N ASN A 202 2.48 -4.07 0.28
CA ASN A 202 2.16 -4.08 1.71
C ASN A 202 2.12 -2.66 2.31
N VAL A 203 2.99 -1.76 1.88
CA VAL A 203 2.91 -0.33 2.25
C VAL A 203 1.59 0.28 1.75
N TYR A 204 1.18 -0.01 0.52
CA TYR A 204 -0.10 0.50 -0.01
C TYR A 204 -1.31 0.00 0.77
N VAL A 205 -1.33 -1.27 1.16
CA VAL A 205 -2.40 -1.85 1.98
C VAL A 205 -2.47 -1.15 3.33
N ASN A 206 -1.36 -1.08 4.04
CA ASN A 206 -1.31 -0.51 5.39
C ASN A 206 -1.66 0.99 5.42
N TYR A 207 -1.24 1.75 4.40
CA TYR A 207 -1.64 3.15 4.26
C TYR A 207 -3.16 3.30 4.12
N ARG A 208 -3.78 2.49 3.27
CA ARG A 208 -5.23 2.52 3.04
C ARG A 208 -6.03 2.07 4.25
N LEU A 209 -5.57 1.04 4.94
CA LEU A 209 -6.18 0.60 6.19
C LEU A 209 -6.08 1.68 7.26
N PHE A 210 -4.95 2.41 7.33
CA PHE A 210 -4.87 3.59 8.19
C PHE A 210 -5.90 4.65 7.79
N LEU A 211 -6.09 4.94 6.51
CA LEU A 211 -7.09 5.93 6.06
C LEU A 211 -8.53 5.49 6.39
N LEU A 212 -8.80 4.17 6.40
CA LEU A 212 -10.10 3.62 6.80
C LEU A 212 -10.33 3.68 8.31
N HIS A 213 -9.37 3.20 9.09
CA HIS A 213 -9.54 2.94 10.53
C HIS A 213 -8.94 4.04 11.41
N GLY A 214 -7.90 4.77 10.95
CA GLY A 214 -7.20 5.77 11.74
C GLY A 214 -6.28 5.21 12.83
N GLU A 215 -5.94 3.90 12.79
CA GLU A 215 -5.17 3.23 13.83
C GLU A 215 -3.66 3.21 13.54
N ALA A 216 -2.86 3.53 14.56
CA ALA A 216 -1.39 3.60 14.46
C ALA A 216 -0.74 2.25 14.07
N LYS A 217 -1.37 1.11 14.41
CA LYS A 217 -0.85 -0.24 14.11
C LYS A 217 -0.50 -0.45 12.64
N TYR A 218 -1.29 0.14 11.74
CA TYR A 218 -1.03 0.05 10.30
C TYR A 218 0.26 0.79 9.91
N TYR A 219 0.54 1.92 10.55
CA TYR A 219 1.80 2.62 10.33
C TYR A 219 3.00 1.94 10.99
N ASP A 220 2.82 1.17 12.05
CA ASP A 220 3.90 0.37 12.63
C ASP A 220 4.35 -0.72 11.64
N VAL A 221 3.40 -1.35 10.92
CA VAL A 221 3.71 -2.29 9.83
C VAL A 221 4.30 -1.56 8.63
N LEU A 222 3.70 -0.45 8.21
CA LEU A 222 4.15 0.36 7.08
C LEU A 222 5.60 0.82 7.27
N GLU A 223 5.91 1.43 8.40
CA GLU A 223 7.24 1.95 8.70
C GLU A 223 8.30 0.85 8.71
N ARG A 224 8.02 -0.28 9.36
CA ARG A 224 8.93 -1.43 9.36
C ARG A 224 9.18 -1.96 7.96
N THR A 225 8.13 -2.09 7.17
CA THR A 225 8.24 -2.52 5.77
C THR A 225 9.06 -1.51 4.95
N LEU A 226 8.79 -0.21 5.11
CA LEU A 226 9.47 0.86 4.39
C LEU A 226 10.98 0.86 4.66
N TYR A 227 11.37 0.90 5.94
CA TYR A 227 12.78 1.06 6.32
C TYR A 227 13.60 -0.23 6.21
N ASN A 228 12.98 -1.39 6.00
CA ASN A 228 13.68 -2.66 5.90
C ASN A 228 13.31 -3.40 4.61
N GLY A 229 12.14 -4.04 4.53
CA GLY A 229 11.77 -4.92 3.42
C GLY A 229 11.64 -4.23 2.06
N LEU A 230 11.37 -2.91 2.04
CA LEU A 230 11.23 -2.14 0.81
C LEU A 230 12.55 -1.49 0.38
N ILE A 231 13.16 -0.68 1.27
CA ILE A 231 14.35 0.11 0.89
C ILE A 231 15.58 -0.77 0.65
N SER A 232 15.61 -1.99 1.20
CA SER A 232 16.63 -3.00 0.86
C SER A 232 16.65 -3.35 -0.62
N GLY A 233 15.51 -3.15 -1.32
CA GLY A 233 15.36 -3.42 -2.74
C GLY A 233 16.20 -2.54 -3.66
N VAL A 234 16.85 -1.48 -3.16
CA VAL A 234 17.72 -0.59 -3.94
C VAL A 234 19.02 -0.35 -3.24
N SER A 235 20.13 -0.27 -3.99
CA SER A 235 21.45 0.09 -3.46
C SER A 235 21.55 1.59 -3.14
N LEU A 236 22.51 1.97 -2.29
CA LEU A 236 22.71 3.37 -1.88
C LEU A 236 23.06 4.29 -3.05
N ASP A 237 23.72 3.77 -4.09
CA ASP A 237 24.03 4.52 -5.32
C ASP A 237 22.86 4.54 -6.33
N GLY A 238 21.78 3.82 -6.03
CA GLY A 238 20.60 3.74 -6.88
C GLY A 238 20.75 2.85 -8.13
N GLY A 239 21.92 2.23 -8.34
CA GLY A 239 22.24 1.47 -9.54
C GLY A 239 22.03 -0.03 -9.46
N GLY A 240 21.71 -0.57 -8.27
CA GLY A 240 21.53 -2.00 -8.03
C GLY A 240 20.24 -2.33 -7.30
N PHE A 241 19.58 -3.43 -7.69
CA PHE A 241 18.27 -3.78 -7.19
C PHE A 241 18.20 -5.24 -6.71
N PHE A 242 17.39 -5.49 -5.68
CA PHE A 242 16.93 -6.82 -5.33
C PHE A 242 15.52 -7.05 -5.90
N TYR A 243 15.30 -8.23 -6.42
CA TYR A 243 13.98 -8.76 -6.71
C TYR A 243 13.47 -9.49 -5.45
N PRO A 244 14.01 -10.68 -5.05
CA PRO A 244 13.78 -11.25 -3.72
C PRO A 244 14.71 -10.59 -2.67
N ASN A 245 14.27 -10.62 -1.41
CA ASN A 245 15.03 -10.12 -0.26
C ASN A 245 15.09 -11.19 0.84
N PRO A 246 15.88 -12.25 0.69
CA PRO A 246 16.06 -13.25 1.74
C PRO A 246 16.68 -12.61 2.99
N LEU A 247 16.37 -13.16 4.17
CA LEU A 247 16.86 -12.66 5.44
C LEU A 247 18.27 -13.19 5.76
N GLU A 248 18.70 -14.25 5.08
CA GLU A 248 19.96 -14.92 5.28
C GLU A 248 20.63 -15.18 3.92
N SER A 249 21.95 -14.98 3.85
CA SER A 249 22.73 -15.20 2.64
C SER A 249 24.14 -15.68 3.01
N ILE A 250 24.68 -16.57 2.21
CA ILE A 250 26.10 -17.00 2.26
C ILE A 250 26.91 -16.38 1.11
N GLY A 251 26.47 -15.25 0.56
CA GLY A 251 27.11 -14.53 -0.54
C GLY A 251 26.55 -14.83 -1.94
N GLN A 252 25.59 -15.77 -2.06
CA GLN A 252 24.96 -16.16 -3.32
C GLN A 252 23.95 -15.12 -3.83
N HIS A 253 23.47 -14.23 -2.97
CA HIS A 253 22.46 -13.25 -3.30
C HIS A 253 23.06 -11.84 -3.40
N GLN A 254 22.96 -11.23 -4.58
CA GLN A 254 23.53 -9.92 -4.88
C GLN A 254 22.53 -9.06 -5.68
N ARG A 255 22.62 -7.74 -5.49
CA ARG A 255 21.84 -6.81 -6.31
C ARG A 255 22.24 -6.88 -7.77
N GLN A 256 21.27 -6.76 -8.65
CA GLN A 256 21.46 -6.76 -10.10
C GLN A 256 21.18 -5.36 -10.65
N PRO A 257 21.89 -4.90 -11.69
CA PRO A 257 21.61 -3.61 -12.31
C PRO A 257 20.23 -3.57 -12.99
N TRP A 258 19.74 -4.73 -13.43
CA TRP A 258 18.42 -4.86 -14.07
C TRP A 258 17.95 -6.32 -14.10
N PHE A 259 16.67 -6.53 -14.44
CA PHE A 259 16.05 -7.85 -14.56
C PHE A 259 15.34 -8.00 -15.90
N GLY A 260 15.20 -9.23 -16.41
CA GLY A 260 14.43 -9.52 -17.61
C GLY A 260 12.94 -9.16 -17.45
N CYS A 261 12.39 -9.36 -16.26
CA CYS A 261 11.10 -8.80 -15.83
C CYS A 261 11.39 -7.74 -14.76
N ALA A 262 11.46 -6.47 -15.17
CA ALA A 262 11.96 -5.38 -14.34
C ALA A 262 10.86 -4.69 -13.51
N CYS A 263 9.94 -5.45 -12.88
CA CYS A 263 8.87 -4.86 -12.07
C CYS A 263 9.41 -4.16 -10.82
N CYS A 264 10.37 -4.74 -10.10
CA CYS A 264 10.88 -4.19 -8.85
C CYS A 264 11.61 -2.86 -9.02
N PRO A 265 12.58 -2.69 -9.94
CA PRO A 265 13.21 -1.39 -10.16
C PRO A 265 12.22 -0.29 -10.55
N SER A 266 11.33 -0.56 -11.49
CA SER A 266 10.31 0.40 -11.93
C SER A 266 9.32 0.75 -10.81
N ASN A 267 8.98 -0.22 -9.97
CA ASN A 267 8.08 0.00 -8.85
C ASN A 267 8.73 0.86 -7.74
N ILE A 268 10.02 0.66 -7.46
CA ILE A 268 10.80 1.53 -6.55
C ILE A 268 10.81 2.97 -7.09
N CYS A 269 11.11 3.16 -8.39
CA CYS A 269 11.09 4.48 -9.02
C CYS A 269 9.72 5.16 -8.94
N ARG A 270 8.64 4.39 -8.98
CA ARG A 270 7.27 4.88 -8.79
C ARG A 270 6.98 5.23 -7.34
N PHE A 271 7.46 4.41 -6.40
CA PHE A 271 7.11 4.51 -4.99
C PHE A 271 7.85 5.66 -4.29
N ILE A 272 9.18 5.75 -4.44
CA ILE A 272 10.00 6.72 -3.69
C ILE A 272 9.50 8.17 -3.84
N PRO A 273 9.16 8.68 -5.04
CA PRO A 273 8.61 10.03 -5.19
C PRO A 273 7.25 10.24 -4.50
N SER A 274 6.51 9.18 -4.20
CA SER A 274 5.22 9.25 -3.51
C SER A 274 5.35 9.32 -1.99
N LEU A 275 6.55 9.05 -1.43
CA LEU A 275 6.79 8.95 0.01
C LEU A 275 6.34 10.18 0.82
N PRO A 276 6.49 11.43 0.35
CA PRO A 276 5.97 12.59 1.08
C PRO A 276 4.47 12.52 1.40
N GLY A 277 3.68 11.84 0.56
CA GLY A 277 2.24 11.64 0.77
C GLY A 277 1.88 10.74 1.96
N TYR A 278 2.84 10.01 2.53
CA TYR A 278 2.63 9.13 3.69
C TYR A 278 2.98 9.79 5.03
N VAL A 279 3.59 10.97 5.03
CA VAL A 279 4.09 11.62 6.26
C VAL A 279 2.94 12.13 7.11
N TYR A 280 1.97 12.75 6.48
CA TYR A 280 0.81 13.34 7.15
C TYR A 280 -0.51 12.82 6.59
N ALA A 281 -1.54 12.86 7.44
CA ALA A 281 -2.93 12.75 7.00
C ALA A 281 -3.76 13.84 7.69
N VAL A 282 -4.87 14.23 7.07
CA VAL A 282 -5.77 15.26 7.61
C VAL A 282 -7.20 14.75 7.53
N LYS A 283 -7.94 14.85 8.65
CA LYS A 283 -9.37 14.53 8.73
C LYS A 283 -10.07 15.63 9.53
N GLY A 284 -10.84 16.47 8.84
CA GLY A 284 -11.45 17.64 9.48
C GLY A 284 -10.38 18.55 10.09
N LYS A 285 -10.40 18.71 11.40
CA LYS A 285 -9.42 19.48 12.17
C LYS A 285 -8.27 18.66 12.74
N ASP A 286 -8.23 17.36 12.49
CA ASP A 286 -7.18 16.48 12.97
C ASP A 286 -6.06 16.38 11.95
N VAL A 287 -4.83 16.64 12.37
CA VAL A 287 -3.60 16.43 11.59
C VAL A 287 -2.84 15.28 12.22
N TYR A 288 -2.67 14.21 11.47
CA TYR A 288 -1.92 13.02 11.88
C TYR A 288 -0.48 13.14 11.39
N VAL A 289 0.46 13.00 12.31
CA VAL A 289 1.90 12.93 12.01
C VAL A 289 2.33 11.48 12.15
N ASN A 290 2.51 10.80 11.02
CA ASN A 290 2.60 9.35 10.97
C ASN A 290 4.03 8.83 10.73
N LEU A 291 4.82 9.53 9.89
CA LEU A 291 6.22 9.21 9.65
C LEU A 291 7.10 10.39 10.07
N PHE A 292 8.27 10.04 10.58
CA PHE A 292 9.26 11.02 11.03
C PHE A 292 10.38 11.13 10.02
N MET A 293 10.46 12.28 9.36
CA MET A 293 11.54 12.65 8.45
C MET A 293 11.62 14.17 8.32
N SER A 294 12.80 14.72 8.20
CA SER A 294 12.98 16.17 8.05
C SER A 294 12.30 16.66 6.78
N ASN A 295 11.36 17.57 6.94
CA ASN A 295 10.59 18.16 5.83
C ASN A 295 9.91 19.46 6.24
N THR A 296 9.50 20.23 5.23
CA THR A 296 8.52 21.32 5.38
C THR A 296 7.32 21.00 4.50
N SER A 297 6.12 21.00 5.08
CA SER A 297 4.88 20.64 4.39
C SER A 297 3.80 21.69 4.55
N ASN A 298 3.07 21.93 3.46
CA ASN A 298 1.90 22.80 3.45
C ASN A 298 0.63 21.95 3.36
N LEU A 299 -0.13 21.93 4.44
CA LEU A 299 -1.35 21.15 4.58
C LEU A 299 -2.59 22.04 4.42
N LYS A 300 -3.72 21.43 4.12
CA LYS A 300 -5.03 22.07 4.17
C LYS A 300 -5.86 21.46 5.29
N VAL A 301 -6.15 22.22 6.32
CA VAL A 301 -7.03 21.86 7.44
C VAL A 301 -8.33 22.63 7.26
N GLU A 302 -9.44 21.93 7.02
CA GLU A 302 -10.72 22.56 6.62
C GLU A 302 -10.56 23.58 5.48
N GLY A 303 -9.73 23.24 4.48
CA GLY A 303 -9.46 24.11 3.32
C GLY A 303 -8.48 25.27 3.57
N LYS A 304 -8.07 25.52 4.83
CA LYS A 304 -7.15 26.59 5.22
C LYS A 304 -5.72 26.10 5.34
N ALA A 305 -4.76 26.96 4.97
CA ALA A 305 -3.35 26.60 4.94
C ALA A 305 -2.74 26.51 6.35
N VAL A 306 -2.06 25.38 6.61
CA VAL A 306 -1.20 25.14 7.76
C VAL A 306 0.14 24.66 7.25
N SER A 307 1.24 25.28 7.69
CA SER A 307 2.61 24.85 7.35
C SER A 307 3.26 24.23 8.58
N LEU A 308 3.71 22.98 8.41
CA LEU A 308 4.44 22.23 9.40
C LEU A 308 5.88 22.01 8.95
N GLU A 309 6.78 21.96 9.92
CA GLU A 309 8.17 21.56 9.73
C GLU A 309 8.50 20.43 10.69
N GLN A 310 9.14 19.39 10.20
CA GLN A 310 9.78 18.36 11.02
C GLN A 310 11.30 18.50 10.88
N ALA A 311 12.00 18.51 12.02
CA ALA A 311 13.45 18.41 12.12
C ALA A 311 13.80 17.17 12.94
N THR A 312 14.53 16.23 12.33
CA THR A 312 14.88 14.96 12.95
C THR A 312 16.02 14.26 12.20
N HIS A 313 16.72 13.37 12.90
CA HIS A 313 17.64 12.39 12.31
C HIS A 313 17.08 10.95 12.40
N TYR A 314 15.76 10.82 12.56
CA TYR A 314 15.08 9.52 12.59
C TYR A 314 15.32 8.74 11.29
N PRO A 315 15.60 7.44 11.30
CA PRO A 315 15.53 6.53 12.44
C PRO A 315 16.84 6.38 13.25
N TRP A 316 17.90 7.14 12.94
CA TRP A 316 19.19 7.02 13.61
C TRP A 316 19.22 7.66 15.00
N ASN A 317 18.36 8.64 15.22
CA ASN A 317 18.12 9.30 16.49
C ASN A 317 16.60 9.41 16.70
N GLY A 318 16.14 9.25 17.95
CA GLY A 318 14.73 9.29 18.31
C GLY A 318 14.16 10.70 18.49
N ASP A 319 15.00 11.75 18.44
CA ASP A 319 14.54 13.14 18.63
C ASP A 319 13.78 13.63 17.40
N VAL A 320 12.57 14.14 17.64
CA VAL A 320 11.70 14.70 16.61
C VAL A 320 11.17 16.05 17.08
N THR A 321 11.46 17.09 16.35
CA THR A 321 10.89 18.43 16.56
C THR A 321 9.86 18.72 15.48
N ILE A 322 8.66 19.16 15.87
CA ILE A 322 7.59 19.52 14.97
C ILE A 322 7.21 20.99 15.24
N GLY A 323 7.46 21.85 14.26
CA GLY A 323 7.12 23.26 14.28
C GLY A 323 5.87 23.57 13.47
N VAL A 324 5.05 24.49 13.97
CA VAL A 324 3.91 25.08 13.23
C VAL A 324 4.33 26.46 12.74
N ASN A 325 4.81 26.55 11.49
CA ASN A 325 5.37 27.78 10.93
C ASN A 325 4.29 28.76 10.46
N LYS A 326 3.12 28.25 10.03
CA LYS A 326 1.97 29.05 9.61
C LYS A 326 0.68 28.31 9.98
N ASN A 327 -0.27 29.03 10.53
CA ASN A 327 -1.58 28.49 10.86
C ASN A 327 -2.69 29.48 10.51
N ASN A 328 -3.38 29.24 9.40
CA ASN A 328 -4.57 29.99 9.00
C ASN A 328 -5.88 29.25 9.39
N ALA A 329 -5.77 28.01 9.92
CA ALA A 329 -6.93 27.20 10.26
C ALA A 329 -7.51 27.54 11.65
N GLY A 330 -6.74 28.25 12.50
CA GLY A 330 -7.09 28.46 13.90
C GLY A 330 -6.79 27.22 14.74
N GLN A 331 -7.70 26.84 15.63
CA GLN A 331 -7.50 25.66 16.47
C GLN A 331 -7.63 24.38 15.66
N PHE A 332 -6.66 23.47 15.78
CA PHE A 332 -6.66 22.11 15.23
C PHE A 332 -5.95 21.16 16.19
N THR A 333 -6.20 19.87 16.04
CA THR A 333 -5.57 18.83 16.85
C THR A 333 -4.40 18.20 16.08
N MET A 334 -3.25 18.08 16.74
CA MET A 334 -2.11 17.33 16.20
C MET A 334 -2.06 15.95 16.88
N LYS A 335 -2.21 14.88 16.10
CA LYS A 335 -2.12 13.49 16.54
C LYS A 335 -0.77 12.92 16.11
N ILE A 336 0.13 12.72 17.05
CA ILE A 336 1.49 12.25 16.78
C ILE A 336 1.55 10.76 17.09
N ARG A 337 1.97 9.95 16.10
CA ARG A 337 2.15 8.53 16.29
C ARG A 337 3.33 8.26 17.24
N ILE A 338 3.11 7.45 18.26
CA ILE A 338 4.21 6.86 19.03
C ILE A 338 4.44 5.44 18.48
N PRO A 339 5.59 5.16 17.85
CA PRO A 339 5.87 3.86 17.24
C PRO A 339 5.70 2.69 18.22
N GLY A 340 5.17 1.56 17.72
CA GLY A 340 4.95 0.36 18.54
C GLY A 340 6.23 -0.15 19.19
N TRP A 341 7.37 -0.09 18.49
CA TRP A 341 8.66 -0.53 19.02
C TRP A 341 9.12 0.27 20.25
N VAL A 342 8.78 1.57 20.38
CA VAL A 342 9.02 2.35 21.60
C VAL A 342 8.19 1.83 22.77
N ARG A 343 7.03 1.25 22.49
CA ARG A 343 6.10 0.65 23.45
C ARG A 343 6.37 -0.84 23.70
N ASN A 344 7.55 -1.33 23.33
CA ASN A 344 7.96 -2.72 23.44
C ASN A 344 7.10 -3.70 22.61
N GLN A 345 6.58 -3.23 21.49
CA GLN A 345 5.80 -4.03 20.54
C GLN A 345 6.58 -4.14 19.22
N VAL A 346 7.09 -5.34 18.91
CA VAL A 346 7.89 -5.58 17.68
C VAL A 346 7.04 -5.36 16.44
N VAL A 347 5.88 -6.01 16.42
CA VAL A 347 4.82 -5.90 15.41
C VAL A 347 3.48 -5.86 16.14
N PRO A 348 2.39 -5.39 15.53
CA PRO A 348 1.09 -5.33 16.22
C PRO A 348 0.40 -6.72 16.24
N SER A 349 1.12 -7.73 16.71
CA SER A 349 0.69 -9.13 16.91
C SER A 349 1.65 -9.81 17.89
N ASP A 350 1.43 -11.08 18.18
CA ASP A 350 2.26 -11.94 19.02
C ASP A 350 3.33 -12.73 18.24
N LEU A 351 3.45 -12.49 16.93
CA LEU A 351 4.38 -13.23 16.06
C LEU A 351 5.85 -13.05 16.49
N TYR A 352 6.20 -11.86 17.01
CA TYR A 352 7.54 -11.55 17.48
C TYR A 352 7.51 -10.83 18.82
N THR A 353 8.46 -11.15 19.69
CA THR A 353 8.66 -10.51 20.98
C THR A 353 10.13 -10.15 21.21
N TYR A 354 10.39 -9.10 21.96
CA TYR A 354 11.76 -8.78 22.41
C TYR A 354 12.21 -9.74 23.50
N SER A 355 13.43 -10.26 23.40
CA SER A 355 13.99 -11.20 24.36
C SER A 355 14.76 -10.55 25.51
N ASP A 356 15.17 -9.28 25.37
CA ASP A 356 16.10 -8.62 26.27
C ASP A 356 15.43 -7.88 27.44
N GLY A 357 14.10 -7.84 27.49
CA GLY A 357 13.31 -7.19 28.55
C GLY A 357 13.54 -5.67 28.67
N LYS A 358 14.32 -5.06 27.77
CA LYS A 358 14.53 -3.60 27.77
C LYS A 358 13.23 -2.90 27.42
N ARG A 359 12.93 -1.85 28.19
CA ARG A 359 11.79 -0.96 27.90
C ARG A 359 12.34 0.39 27.47
N LEU A 360 11.91 0.82 26.30
CA LEU A 360 12.16 2.17 25.84
C LEU A 360 11.13 3.12 26.46
N SER A 361 11.48 4.39 26.54
CA SER A 361 10.59 5.45 27.02
C SER A 361 10.54 6.58 25.99
N TYR A 362 9.49 7.35 26.03
CA TYR A 362 9.36 8.56 25.25
C TYR A 362 8.87 9.71 26.12
N THR A 363 9.13 10.92 25.71
CA THR A 363 8.66 12.14 26.35
C THR A 363 8.08 13.05 25.27
N VAL A 364 6.93 13.64 25.53
CA VAL A 364 6.34 14.67 24.67
C VAL A 364 6.46 16.01 25.39
N LYS A 365 6.94 17.01 24.65
CA LYS A 365 7.05 18.40 25.15
C LYS A 365 6.30 19.33 24.22
N VAL A 366 5.65 20.32 24.76
CA VAL A 366 5.03 21.43 24.00
C VAL A 366 5.68 22.73 24.47
N ASN A 367 6.30 23.46 23.54
CA ASN A 367 7.07 24.69 23.83
C ASN A 367 8.15 24.51 24.92
N GLY A 368 8.77 23.32 24.95
CA GLY A 368 9.82 22.98 25.91
C GLY A 368 9.32 22.32 27.20
N GLU A 369 8.04 22.46 27.53
CA GLU A 369 7.46 21.90 28.75
C GLU A 369 6.92 20.48 28.54
N PRO A 370 7.23 19.53 29.44
CA PRO A 370 6.67 18.18 29.38
C PRO A 370 5.14 18.23 29.49
N VAL A 371 4.48 17.45 28.66
CA VAL A 371 3.03 17.28 28.73
C VAL A 371 2.67 15.81 28.96
N GLN A 372 1.67 15.57 29.81
CA GLN A 372 1.04 14.25 29.87
C GLN A 372 0.15 14.11 28.65
N SER A 373 0.56 13.26 27.71
CA SER A 373 -0.27 12.90 26.57
C SER A 373 -1.05 11.64 26.88
N GLU A 374 -2.35 11.65 26.62
CA GLU A 374 -3.10 10.40 26.57
C GLU A 374 -2.61 9.61 25.36
N LEU A 375 -2.09 8.41 25.61
CA LEU A 375 -1.89 7.41 24.57
C LEU A 375 -3.25 6.92 24.13
N CYS A 376 -3.79 7.54 23.10
CA CYS A 376 -4.88 6.95 22.36
C CYS A 376 -4.30 5.79 21.53
N LEU A 377 -4.51 4.55 21.97
CA LEU A 377 -4.13 3.34 21.22
C LEU A 377 -4.87 3.26 19.88
N LEU A 378 -5.97 3.94 19.80
CA LEU A 378 -6.72 4.29 18.60
C LEU A 378 -6.51 5.79 18.37
N TYR A 379 -6.26 6.23 17.15
CA TYR A 379 -6.57 7.60 16.78
C TYR A 379 -8.11 7.75 16.76
N THR A 380 -8.75 7.51 17.89
CA THR A 380 -10.17 7.77 18.02
C THR A 380 -10.34 9.21 18.46
N SER A 381 -10.86 10.04 17.56
CA SER A 381 -11.70 11.12 18.03
C SER A 381 -12.84 10.48 18.81
N PRO A 382 -13.37 11.10 19.89
CA PRO A 382 -14.57 10.62 20.54
C PRO A 382 -15.64 10.38 19.48
N SER A 383 -16.27 9.21 19.54
CA SER A 383 -17.37 8.85 18.67
C SER A 383 -18.44 9.93 18.78
N PRO A 384 -19.08 10.35 17.68
CA PRO A 384 -20.25 11.25 17.75
C PRO A 384 -21.45 10.68 18.53
N ARG A 385 -21.31 9.50 19.13
CA ARG A 385 -22.34 8.86 19.96
C ARG A 385 -22.27 9.24 21.44
N ASP A 386 -21.21 9.97 21.86
CA ASP A 386 -21.00 10.37 23.24
C ASP A 386 -21.11 11.89 23.43
N ALA A 387 -21.83 12.57 22.55
CA ALA A 387 -22.20 13.98 22.67
C ALA A 387 -23.72 14.13 22.67
#